data_9921cb3437a75a3a51bf55123a95601d
#
_entry.id   9921cb3437a75a3a51bf55123a95601d
#
_cell.length_a   1.000
_cell.length_b   1.000
_cell.length_c   1.000
_cell.angle_alpha   90.00
_cell.angle_beta   90.00
_cell.angle_gamma   90.00
#
_symmetry.space_group_name_H-M   'P 1'
#
loop_
_entity.id
_entity.type
_entity.pdbx_description
1 polymer ?
#
loop_
_entity_poly.entity_id
_entity_poly.type
_entity_poly.pdbx_seq_one_letter_code
_entity_poly.pdbx_strand_id
1 'polypeptide(L)'
;YKRQVLGESSVGSGARRIEAYSGLDAFRYYSKETALVEGVSRELKVQTEDLPERIAQLTEKLKAAEKQIADLHKAQLMSQTADMIAGATDVNGFTVVSAKLPNGVNGGDLRTLASDIKNRLGDAAGIVVLASENEGGKLPFIVGATKAANERGVKAGNVVKTISGYVDGKGGGKPDMAQGSGATAAGLD
;
A
#
# COMPACT_ATOMS: atom_id res chain seq x y z
N TYR A 1 -18.00 -48.42 -17.21
CA TYR A 1 -18.49 -47.54 -16.14
C TYR A 1 -17.33 -46.59 -15.77
N LYS A 2 -17.40 -45.33 -16.18
CA LYS A 2 -16.45 -44.32 -15.71
C LYS A 2 -16.85 -43.90 -14.28
N ARG A 3 -15.88 -43.98 -13.36
CA ARG A 3 -16.04 -43.46 -12.00
C ARG A 3 -15.01 -42.38 -11.81
N GLN A 4 -15.40 -41.26 -11.20
CA GLN A 4 -14.51 -40.15 -10.88
C GLN A 4 -14.49 -39.96 -9.38
N VAL A 5 -13.34 -40.11 -8.76
CA VAL A 5 -13.14 -39.72 -7.36
C VAL A 5 -12.93 -38.22 -7.31
N LEU A 6 -13.73 -37.53 -6.49
CA LEU A 6 -13.68 -36.07 -6.32
C LEU A 6 -12.75 -35.67 -5.20
N GLY A 7 -12.74 -36.46 -4.14
CA GLY A 7 -11.92 -36.15 -2.98
C GLY A 7 -11.95 -37.21 -1.91
N GLU A 8 -11.03 -37.08 -0.99
CA GLU A 8 -10.91 -37.91 0.20
C GLU A 8 -10.75 -37.01 1.42
N SER A 9 -11.51 -37.29 2.49
CA SER A 9 -11.42 -36.53 3.74
C SER A 9 -11.48 -37.46 4.95
N SER A 10 -10.87 -37.05 6.06
CA SER A 10 -11.00 -37.77 7.32
C SER A 10 -12.31 -37.40 8.00
N VAL A 11 -13.07 -38.37 8.48
CA VAL A 11 -14.34 -38.15 9.23
C VAL A 11 -14.24 -38.64 10.67
N GLY A 12 -13.06 -39.11 11.09
CA GLY A 12 -12.81 -39.57 12.46
C GLY A 12 -11.55 -40.44 12.53
N SER A 13 -11.22 -40.94 13.74
CA SER A 13 -10.08 -41.83 13.93
C SER A 13 -10.30 -43.15 13.17
N GLY A 14 -9.47 -43.40 12.15
CA GLY A 14 -9.50 -44.61 11.33
C GLY A 14 -10.60 -44.69 10.26
N ALA A 15 -11.41 -43.62 10.06
CA ALA A 15 -12.45 -43.58 9.02
C ALA A 15 -12.15 -42.48 7.99
N ARG A 16 -12.25 -42.85 6.68
CA ARG A 16 -12.05 -41.93 5.55
C ARG A 16 -13.28 -41.91 4.66
N ARG A 17 -13.69 -40.71 4.29
CA ARG A 17 -14.80 -40.48 3.36
C ARG A 17 -14.22 -40.28 1.96
N ILE A 18 -14.74 -41.05 1.01
CA ILE A 18 -14.44 -40.90 -0.42
C ILE A 18 -15.71 -40.44 -1.12
N GLU A 19 -15.62 -39.36 -1.86
CA GLU A 19 -16.69 -38.87 -2.71
C GLU A 19 -16.36 -39.17 -4.17
N ALA A 20 -17.30 -39.76 -4.89
CA ALA A 20 -17.09 -40.11 -6.29
C ALA A 20 -18.41 -39.98 -7.08
N TYR A 21 -18.28 -39.55 -8.32
CA TYR A 21 -19.34 -39.62 -9.32
C TYR A 21 -19.22 -40.89 -10.18
N SER A 22 -20.35 -41.41 -10.64
CA SER A 22 -20.40 -42.53 -11.56
C SER A 22 -21.45 -42.30 -12.66
N GLY A 23 -21.28 -42.98 -13.81
CA GLY A 23 -22.22 -42.91 -14.91
C GLY A 23 -22.44 -41.49 -15.46
N LEU A 24 -23.68 -41.08 -15.61
CA LEU A 24 -24.08 -39.81 -16.20
C LEU A 24 -23.65 -38.60 -15.38
N ASP A 25 -23.56 -38.71 -14.07
CA ASP A 25 -23.14 -37.61 -13.21
C ASP A 25 -21.64 -37.34 -13.34
N ALA A 26 -20.82 -38.37 -13.52
CA ALA A 26 -19.40 -38.18 -13.85
C ALA A 26 -19.23 -37.50 -15.22
N PHE A 27 -20.05 -37.83 -16.21
CA PHE A 27 -20.03 -37.18 -17.51
C PHE A 27 -20.42 -35.68 -17.42
N ARG A 28 -21.51 -35.38 -16.69
CA ARG A 28 -21.95 -33.98 -16.46
C ARG A 28 -20.90 -33.17 -15.74
N TYR A 29 -20.23 -33.74 -14.77
CA TYR A 29 -19.14 -33.09 -14.04
C TYR A 29 -18.00 -32.71 -14.99
N TYR A 30 -17.51 -33.67 -15.78
CA TYR A 30 -16.45 -33.38 -16.75
C TYR A 30 -16.86 -32.36 -17.81
N SER A 31 -18.08 -32.46 -18.33
CA SER A 31 -18.55 -31.48 -19.31
C SER A 31 -18.61 -30.08 -18.74
N LYS A 32 -18.95 -29.93 -17.46
CA LYS A 32 -18.96 -28.63 -16.78
C LYS A 32 -17.53 -28.09 -16.58
N GLU A 33 -16.59 -28.93 -16.15
CA GLU A 33 -15.19 -28.51 -16.00
C GLU A 33 -14.59 -28.13 -17.34
N THR A 34 -14.79 -28.94 -18.37
CA THR A 34 -14.32 -28.65 -19.72
C THR A 34 -14.88 -27.31 -20.23
N ALA A 35 -16.18 -27.07 -20.06
CA ALA A 35 -16.81 -25.82 -20.49
C ALA A 35 -16.24 -24.59 -19.75
N LEU A 36 -15.90 -24.72 -18.47
CA LEU A 36 -15.28 -23.64 -17.69
C LEU A 36 -13.87 -23.35 -18.23
N VAL A 37 -13.07 -24.37 -18.42
CA VAL A 37 -11.69 -24.23 -18.93
C VAL A 37 -11.68 -23.65 -20.36
N GLU A 38 -12.54 -24.14 -21.24
CA GLU A 38 -12.72 -23.58 -22.58
C GLU A 38 -13.23 -22.13 -22.57
N GLY A 39 -14.08 -21.79 -21.58
CA GLY A 39 -14.53 -20.42 -21.37
C GLY A 39 -13.36 -19.47 -21.07
N VAL A 40 -12.50 -19.84 -20.13
CA VAL A 40 -11.29 -19.07 -19.78
C VAL A 40 -10.32 -19.01 -20.95
N SER A 41 -10.13 -20.12 -21.67
CA SER A 41 -9.27 -20.21 -22.85
C SER A 41 -9.69 -19.23 -23.94
N ARG A 42 -10.99 -19.16 -24.21
CA ARG A 42 -11.55 -18.19 -25.20
C ARG A 42 -11.38 -16.74 -24.75
N GLU A 43 -11.60 -16.45 -23.47
CA GLU A 43 -11.44 -15.10 -22.94
C GLU A 43 -9.97 -14.63 -23.02
N LEU A 44 -9.04 -15.50 -22.68
CA LEU A 44 -7.60 -15.22 -22.75
C LEU A 44 -7.00 -15.39 -24.15
N LYS A 45 -7.78 -15.88 -25.13
CA LYS A 45 -7.40 -16.11 -26.54
C LYS A 45 -6.16 -16.99 -26.69
N VAL A 46 -6.12 -18.09 -25.95
CA VAL A 46 -5.05 -19.09 -25.97
C VAL A 46 -5.63 -20.50 -26.04
N GLN A 47 -4.82 -21.49 -26.38
CA GLN A 47 -5.19 -22.91 -26.26
C GLN A 47 -5.28 -23.28 -24.77
N THR A 48 -6.04 -24.33 -24.49
CA THR A 48 -6.27 -24.80 -23.11
C THR A 48 -4.96 -25.19 -22.41
N GLU A 49 -4.04 -25.79 -23.13
CA GLU A 49 -2.74 -26.21 -22.61
C GLU A 49 -1.84 -25.02 -22.25
N ASP A 50 -2.04 -23.85 -22.89
CA ASP A 50 -1.25 -22.64 -22.70
C ASP A 50 -1.80 -21.74 -21.56
N LEU A 51 -2.97 -22.08 -21.00
CA LEU A 51 -3.62 -21.30 -19.95
C LEU A 51 -2.69 -21.02 -18.74
N PRO A 52 -1.98 -22.02 -18.18
CA PRO A 52 -1.11 -21.78 -17.03
C PRO A 52 -0.01 -20.76 -17.33
N GLU A 53 0.62 -20.88 -18.51
CA GLU A 53 1.66 -19.96 -18.94
C GLU A 53 1.10 -18.55 -19.18
N ARG A 54 -0.07 -18.45 -19.81
CA ARG A 54 -0.73 -17.17 -20.07
C ARG A 54 -1.10 -16.45 -18.79
N ILE A 55 -1.63 -17.16 -17.79
CA ILE A 55 -1.95 -16.60 -16.47
C ILE A 55 -0.68 -16.12 -15.77
N ALA A 56 0.40 -16.91 -15.80
CA ALA A 56 1.68 -16.51 -15.25
C ALA A 56 2.21 -15.23 -15.90
N GLN A 57 2.19 -15.15 -17.24
CA GLN A 57 2.59 -13.95 -18.00
C GLN A 57 1.74 -12.73 -17.65
N LEU A 58 0.43 -12.88 -17.48
CA LEU A 58 -0.46 -11.77 -17.10
C LEU A 58 -0.17 -11.29 -15.67
N THR A 59 0.06 -12.21 -14.75
CA THR A 59 0.43 -11.90 -13.37
C THR A 59 1.76 -11.15 -13.29
N GLU A 60 2.77 -11.57 -14.03
CA GLU A 60 4.05 -10.87 -14.09
C GLU A 60 3.93 -9.49 -14.76
N LYS A 61 3.14 -9.37 -15.82
CA LYS A 61 2.87 -8.06 -16.47
C LYS A 61 2.16 -7.11 -15.52
N LEU A 62 1.16 -7.60 -14.78
CA LEU A 62 0.45 -6.79 -13.78
C LEU A 62 1.42 -6.29 -12.71
N LYS A 63 2.23 -7.18 -12.13
CA LYS A 63 3.23 -6.84 -11.12
C LYS A 63 4.28 -5.85 -11.63
N ALA A 64 4.72 -6.00 -12.88
CA ALA A 64 5.65 -5.07 -13.51
C ALA A 64 5.01 -3.68 -13.73
N ALA A 65 3.74 -3.64 -14.17
CA ALA A 65 3.01 -2.39 -14.35
C ALA A 65 2.76 -1.67 -13.03
N GLU A 66 2.35 -2.39 -11.98
CA GLU A 66 2.19 -1.83 -10.63
C GLU A 66 3.50 -1.24 -10.09
N LYS A 67 4.62 -1.95 -10.30
CA LYS A 67 5.94 -1.43 -9.93
C LYS A 67 6.30 -0.17 -10.71
N GLN A 68 6.08 -0.14 -12.03
CA GLN A 68 6.32 1.04 -12.85
C GLN A 68 5.50 2.25 -12.39
N ILE A 69 4.23 2.05 -12.07
CA ILE A 69 3.35 3.11 -11.54
C ILE A 69 3.91 3.63 -10.22
N ALA A 70 4.31 2.75 -9.30
CA ALA A 70 4.90 3.16 -8.02
C ALA A 70 6.22 3.94 -8.21
N ASP A 71 7.09 3.47 -9.12
CA ASP A 71 8.36 4.14 -9.41
C ASP A 71 8.13 5.53 -10.05
N LEU A 72 7.17 5.67 -10.96
CA LEU A 72 6.81 6.96 -11.58
C LEU A 72 6.21 7.93 -10.55
N HIS A 73 5.30 7.46 -9.69
CA HIS A 73 4.75 8.28 -8.60
C HIS A 73 5.86 8.76 -7.67
N LYS A 74 6.79 7.87 -7.29
CA LYS A 74 7.93 8.23 -6.46
C LYS A 74 8.82 9.27 -7.13
N ALA A 75 9.14 9.11 -8.41
CA ALA A 75 9.94 10.08 -9.16
C ALA A 75 9.24 11.45 -9.24
N GLN A 76 7.93 11.47 -9.48
CA GLN A 76 7.13 12.69 -9.50
C GLN A 76 7.15 13.40 -8.13
N LEU A 77 6.93 12.67 -7.04
CA LEU A 77 7.00 13.22 -5.68
C LEU A 77 8.39 13.79 -5.37
N MET A 78 9.45 13.08 -5.76
CA MET A 78 10.83 13.55 -5.56
C MET A 78 11.14 14.81 -6.37
N SER A 79 10.58 14.98 -7.56
CA SER A 79 10.76 16.21 -8.34
C SER A 79 10.11 17.44 -7.67
N GLN A 80 9.05 17.25 -6.91
CA GLN A 80 8.34 18.31 -6.19
C GLN A 80 9.02 18.71 -4.86
N THR A 81 10.01 17.96 -4.41
CA THR A 81 10.70 18.23 -3.12
C THR A 81 11.31 19.62 -3.07
N ALA A 82 11.89 20.08 -4.18
CA ALA A 82 12.50 21.41 -4.26
C ALA A 82 11.45 22.52 -4.07
N ASP A 83 10.29 22.38 -4.69
CA ASP A 83 9.18 23.32 -4.59
C ASP A 83 8.58 23.33 -3.17
N MET A 84 8.47 22.16 -2.55
CA MET A 84 8.02 22.04 -1.16
C MET A 84 8.97 22.74 -0.20
N ILE A 85 10.27 22.63 -0.40
CA ILE A 85 11.28 23.33 0.41
C ILE A 85 11.24 24.84 0.14
N ALA A 86 11.06 25.26 -1.11
CA ALA A 86 10.91 26.66 -1.48
C ALA A 86 9.67 27.31 -0.85
N GLY A 87 8.60 26.53 -0.64
CA GLY A 87 7.39 26.92 0.07
C GLY A 87 7.47 26.83 1.60
N ALA A 88 8.65 26.54 2.17
CA ALA A 88 8.82 26.45 3.61
C ALA A 88 8.54 27.80 4.30
N THR A 89 7.92 27.73 5.47
CA THR A 89 7.63 28.91 6.31
C THR A 89 8.55 28.92 7.52
N ASP A 90 8.97 30.11 7.94
CA ASP A 90 9.66 30.28 9.22
C ASP A 90 8.64 30.46 10.34
N VAL A 91 8.72 29.62 11.34
CA VAL A 91 7.91 29.69 12.55
C VAL A 91 8.83 29.70 13.77
N ASN A 92 9.00 30.88 14.37
CA ASN A 92 9.86 31.07 15.55
C ASN A 92 11.31 30.58 15.34
N GLY A 93 11.86 30.77 14.12
CA GLY A 93 13.19 30.34 13.75
C GLY A 93 13.32 28.84 13.45
N PHE A 94 12.18 28.17 13.19
CA PHE A 94 12.16 26.82 12.62
C PHE A 94 11.70 26.90 11.18
N THR A 95 12.43 26.23 10.28
CA THR A 95 11.99 26.06 8.89
C THR A 95 10.95 24.93 8.82
N VAL A 96 9.70 25.28 8.61
CA VAL A 96 8.58 24.32 8.56
C VAL A 96 8.21 24.05 7.11
N VAL A 97 8.32 22.81 6.67
CA VAL A 97 7.85 22.32 5.38
C VAL A 97 6.59 21.50 5.62
N SER A 98 5.44 22.03 5.21
CA SER A 98 4.16 21.32 5.29
C SER A 98 3.58 21.13 3.90
N ALA A 99 3.12 19.91 3.60
CA ALA A 99 2.47 19.63 2.32
C ALA A 99 1.41 18.53 2.44
N LYS A 100 0.27 18.77 1.81
CA LYS A 100 -0.70 17.72 1.49
C LYS A 100 -0.34 17.12 0.13
N LEU A 101 -0.06 15.83 0.11
CA LEU A 101 0.30 15.10 -1.09
C LEU A 101 -0.94 14.57 -1.81
N PRO A 102 -0.83 14.20 -3.10
CA PRO A 102 -1.91 13.54 -3.83
C PRO A 102 -2.43 12.30 -3.11
N ASN A 103 -3.69 11.98 -3.35
CA ASN A 103 -4.31 10.80 -2.75
C ASN A 103 -3.60 9.51 -3.14
N GLY A 104 -3.53 8.57 -2.21
CA GLY A 104 -2.96 7.24 -2.45
C GLY A 104 -1.46 7.11 -2.15
N VAL A 105 -0.78 8.15 -1.69
CA VAL A 105 0.61 8.04 -1.23
C VAL A 105 0.66 7.25 0.08
N ASN A 106 1.36 6.13 0.05
CA ASN A 106 1.46 5.26 1.21
C ASN A 106 2.45 5.78 2.26
N GLY A 107 2.36 5.24 3.49
CA GLY A 107 3.21 5.69 4.60
C GLY A 107 4.73 5.47 4.38
N GLY A 108 5.10 4.49 3.54
CA GLY A 108 6.50 4.24 3.17
C GLY A 108 7.07 5.35 2.28
N ASP A 109 6.30 5.79 1.28
CA ASP A 109 6.67 6.88 0.38
C ASP A 109 6.70 8.21 1.13
N LEU A 110 5.72 8.48 2.00
CA LEU A 110 5.73 9.63 2.90
C LEU A 110 7.03 9.70 3.72
N ARG A 111 7.45 8.56 4.26
CA ARG A 111 8.67 8.44 5.06
C ARG A 111 9.93 8.73 4.24
N THR A 112 9.99 8.20 3.02
CA THR A 112 11.11 8.43 2.11
C THR A 112 11.22 9.91 1.75
N LEU A 113 10.09 10.53 1.41
CA LEU A 113 10.01 11.94 1.06
C LEU A 113 10.38 12.85 2.25
N ALA A 114 9.82 12.59 3.43
CA ALA A 114 10.16 13.34 4.64
C ALA A 114 11.65 13.23 5.00
N SER A 115 12.25 12.06 4.78
CA SER A 115 13.69 11.85 4.98
C SER A 115 14.54 12.64 3.98
N ASP A 116 14.14 12.68 2.69
CA ASP A 116 14.82 13.46 1.66
C ASP A 116 14.74 14.97 1.95
N ILE A 117 13.56 15.48 2.27
CA ILE A 117 13.38 16.90 2.64
C ILE A 117 14.23 17.24 3.87
N LYS A 118 14.18 16.40 4.91
CA LYS A 118 14.99 16.58 6.12
C LYS A 118 16.48 16.65 5.82
N ASN A 119 16.97 15.77 4.93
CA ASN A 119 18.39 15.77 4.53
C ASN A 119 18.77 17.03 3.74
N ARG A 120 17.88 17.54 2.89
CA ARG A 120 18.10 18.77 2.12
C ARG A 120 18.04 20.03 2.98
N LEU A 121 17.30 20.03 4.08
CA LEU A 121 17.31 21.11 5.06
C LEU A 121 18.63 21.18 5.85
N GLY A 122 19.41 20.11 5.85
CA GLY A 122 20.76 20.06 6.43
C GLY A 122 20.80 20.44 7.91
N ASP A 123 21.59 21.45 8.24
CA ASP A 123 21.81 21.95 9.60
C ASP A 123 20.73 22.94 10.08
N ALA A 124 19.78 23.30 9.23
CA ALA A 124 18.67 24.16 9.63
C ALA A 124 17.78 23.46 10.68
N ALA A 125 17.22 24.23 11.59
CA ALA A 125 16.23 23.71 12.54
C ALA A 125 14.89 23.46 11.79
N GLY A 126 14.81 22.34 11.08
CA GLY A 126 13.74 22.02 10.15
C GLY A 126 12.72 21.03 10.72
N ILE A 127 11.47 21.29 10.41
CA ILE A 127 10.33 20.41 10.71
C ILE A 127 9.61 20.12 9.40
N VAL A 128 9.35 18.84 9.11
CA VAL A 128 8.67 18.39 7.90
C VAL A 128 7.36 17.71 8.31
N VAL A 129 6.24 18.15 7.77
CA VAL A 129 4.92 17.57 8.00
C VAL A 129 4.31 17.22 6.65
N LEU A 130 4.11 15.95 6.38
CA LEU A 130 3.51 15.47 5.14
C LEU A 130 2.28 14.61 5.46
N ALA A 131 1.22 14.82 4.72
CA ALA A 131 0.00 14.02 4.82
C ALA A 131 -0.53 13.66 3.43
N SER A 132 -1.22 12.52 3.35
CA SER A 132 -1.94 12.10 2.14
C SER A 132 -3.26 11.46 2.55
N GLU A 133 -4.26 11.58 1.71
CA GLU A 133 -5.54 10.94 1.91
C GLU A 133 -5.59 9.63 1.10
N ASN A 134 -5.94 8.53 1.73
CA ASN A 134 -6.06 7.23 1.06
C ASN A 134 -7.53 6.90 0.76
N GLU A 135 -7.73 6.01 -0.19
CA GLU A 135 -9.05 5.42 -0.46
C GLU A 135 -9.63 4.85 0.84
N GLY A 136 -10.84 5.29 1.21
CA GLY A 136 -11.48 4.93 2.48
C GLY A 136 -11.34 5.96 3.60
N GLY A 137 -10.87 7.18 3.29
CA GLY A 137 -10.84 8.31 4.23
C GLY A 137 -9.73 8.25 5.30
N LYS A 138 -8.83 7.28 5.21
CA LYS A 138 -7.67 7.23 6.09
C LYS A 138 -6.64 8.29 5.68
N LEU A 139 -6.14 9.01 6.66
CA LEU A 139 -5.15 10.07 6.51
C LEU A 139 -3.80 9.65 7.11
N PRO A 140 -2.94 8.93 6.40
CA PRO A 140 -1.57 8.74 6.84
C PRO A 140 -0.83 10.08 6.83
N PHE A 141 -0.09 10.34 7.88
CA PHE A 141 0.78 11.51 7.98
C PHE A 141 2.10 11.18 8.65
N ILE A 142 3.10 11.97 8.36
CA ILE A 142 4.44 11.83 8.92
C ILE A 142 5.00 13.17 9.33
N VAL A 143 5.78 13.15 10.40
CA VAL A 143 6.55 14.30 10.87
C VAL A 143 8.01 13.93 10.95
N GLY A 144 8.87 14.74 10.32
CA GLY A 144 10.32 14.66 10.45
C GLY A 144 10.84 15.88 11.17
N ALA A 145 11.84 15.72 12.02
CA ALA A 145 12.57 16.83 12.67
C ALA A 145 14.07 16.65 12.43
N THR A 146 14.76 17.72 12.03
CA THR A 146 16.21 17.71 11.90
C THR A 146 16.88 17.62 13.28
N LYS A 147 18.17 17.30 13.28
CA LYS A 147 18.96 17.26 14.53
C LYS A 147 18.91 18.60 15.26
N ALA A 148 19.08 19.71 14.54
CA ALA A 148 19.02 21.05 15.12
C ALA A 148 17.65 21.40 15.71
N ALA A 149 16.55 20.94 15.08
CA ALA A 149 15.20 21.10 15.64
C ALA A 149 15.04 20.28 16.94
N ASN A 150 15.56 19.06 16.99
CA ASN A 150 15.53 18.21 18.19
C ASN A 150 16.35 18.83 19.35
N GLU A 151 17.53 19.38 19.08
CA GLU A 151 18.39 20.05 20.07
C GLU A 151 17.71 21.30 20.67
N ARG A 152 16.87 21.97 19.87
CA ARG A 152 16.01 23.10 20.31
C ARG A 152 14.69 22.67 20.95
N GLY A 153 14.50 21.36 21.22
CA GLY A 153 13.39 20.79 21.99
C GLY A 153 12.19 20.31 21.18
N VAL A 154 12.18 20.45 19.85
CA VAL A 154 11.08 19.94 19.01
C VAL A 154 11.31 18.47 18.69
N LYS A 155 10.40 17.62 19.13
CA LYS A 155 10.42 16.16 18.89
C LYS A 155 9.27 15.78 17.97
N ALA A 156 9.55 15.09 16.86
CA ALA A 156 8.54 14.64 15.89
C ALA A 156 7.40 13.85 16.55
N GLY A 157 7.71 13.00 17.53
CA GLY A 157 6.69 12.23 18.25
C GLY A 157 5.68 13.09 19.02
N ASN A 158 6.11 14.25 19.55
CA ASN A 158 5.21 15.18 20.24
C ASN A 158 4.32 15.91 19.22
N VAL A 159 4.89 16.35 18.09
CA VAL A 159 4.13 16.98 17.01
C VAL A 159 3.07 16.01 16.46
N VAL A 160 3.43 14.75 16.23
CA VAL A 160 2.48 13.70 15.80
C VAL A 160 1.34 13.55 16.81
N LYS A 161 1.61 13.53 18.11
CA LYS A 161 0.56 13.43 19.14
C LYS A 161 -0.41 14.61 19.08
N THR A 162 0.12 15.83 18.88
CA THR A 162 -0.71 17.04 18.74
C THR A 162 -1.58 16.94 17.49
N ILE A 163 -0.98 16.62 16.31
CA ILE A 163 -1.72 16.47 15.04
C ILE A 163 -2.79 15.37 15.17
N SER A 164 -2.46 14.24 15.81
CA SER A 164 -3.40 13.13 16.02
C SER A 164 -4.70 13.55 16.72
N GLY A 165 -4.64 14.55 17.60
CA GLY A 165 -5.81 15.10 18.26
C GLY A 165 -6.74 15.91 17.35
N TYR A 166 -6.20 16.50 16.28
CA TYR A 166 -6.99 17.28 15.31
C TYR A 166 -7.61 16.43 14.20
N VAL A 167 -7.03 15.25 13.93
CA VAL A 167 -7.47 14.37 12.84
C VAL A 167 -8.14 13.09 13.33
N ASP A 168 -8.59 13.05 14.59
CA ASP A 168 -9.18 11.87 15.24
C ASP A 168 -8.32 10.60 15.01
N GLY A 169 -7.01 10.76 15.20
CA GLY A 169 -6.04 9.78 14.82
C GLY A 169 -5.20 9.24 15.97
N LYS A 170 -4.27 8.37 15.59
CA LYS A 170 -3.25 7.84 16.49
C LYS A 170 -1.90 7.87 15.78
N GLY A 171 -0.86 8.12 16.55
CA GLY A 171 0.49 8.09 15.99
C GLY A 171 1.55 8.18 17.05
N GLY A 172 2.80 8.02 16.64
CA GLY A 172 3.95 8.12 17.49
C GLY A 172 5.22 7.77 16.73
N GLY A 173 6.34 7.81 17.41
CA GLY A 173 7.63 7.47 16.81
C GLY A 173 8.79 8.04 17.59
N LYS A 174 9.94 8.09 16.92
CA LYS A 174 11.19 8.61 17.46
C LYS A 174 11.20 10.15 17.42
N PRO A 175 12.13 10.80 18.16
CA PRO A 175 12.27 12.26 18.13
C PRO A 175 12.55 12.84 16.75
N ASP A 176 13.25 12.11 15.89
CA ASP A 176 13.67 12.54 14.56
C ASP A 176 12.63 12.22 13.45
N MET A 177 11.78 11.23 13.69
CA MET A 177 10.76 10.77 12.74
C MET A 177 9.62 10.07 13.45
N ALA A 178 8.40 10.52 13.22
CA ALA A 178 7.20 9.92 13.76
C ALA A 178 6.08 9.92 12.73
N GLN A 179 5.18 8.98 12.81
CA GLN A 179 4.08 8.80 11.86
C GLN A 179 2.76 8.56 12.58
N GLY A 180 1.68 8.87 11.92
CA GLY A 180 0.33 8.64 12.43
C GLY A 180 -0.66 8.39 11.30
N SER A 181 -1.87 8.08 11.69
CA SER A 181 -3.00 7.99 10.77
C SER A 181 -4.22 8.60 11.43
N GLY A 182 -4.90 9.48 10.72
CA GLY A 182 -6.17 10.09 11.10
C GLY A 182 -7.36 9.44 10.40
N ALA A 183 -8.54 9.70 10.93
CA ALA A 183 -9.82 9.27 10.36
C ALA A 183 -10.52 10.39 9.58
N THR A 184 -10.03 11.63 9.66
CA THR A 184 -10.63 12.80 8.98
C THR A 184 -9.55 13.73 8.46
N ALA A 185 -9.81 14.31 7.29
CA ALA A 185 -8.98 15.36 6.69
C ALA A 185 -9.40 16.79 7.09
N ALA A 186 -10.49 16.93 7.87
CA ALA A 186 -11.09 18.23 8.21
C ALA A 186 -10.21 19.16 9.06
N GLY A 187 -9.04 18.72 9.52
CA GLY A 187 -8.09 19.50 10.30
C GLY A 187 -6.76 19.77 9.59
N LEU A 188 -6.71 19.61 8.27
CA LEU A 188 -5.48 19.77 7.47
C LEU A 188 -5.33 21.13 6.79
N ASP A 189 -6.32 21.99 6.85
CA ASP A 189 -6.31 23.35 6.26
C ASP A 189 -5.73 24.39 7.21
#